data_64cb4e82bb6d50ac1b7db630ba0e5515
#
_entry.id   64cb4e82bb6d50ac1b7db630ba0e5515
#
_cell.length_a   1.000
_cell.length_b   1.000
_cell.length_c   1.000
_cell.angle_alpha   90.00
_cell.angle_beta   90.00
_cell.angle_gamma   90.00
#
_symmetry.space_group_name_H-M   'P 1'
#
loop_
_entity.id
_entity.type
_entity.pdbx_description
1 polymer ?
#
loop_
_entity_poly.entity_id
_entity_poly.type
_entity_poly.pdbx_seq_one_letter_code
_entity_poly.pdbx_strand_id
1 'polypeptide(L)'
;MEKLSQRFYEQIKSRIEGEIEGYMPEDYQLDIRCSARGTRGEGTSTLDIDIELPEGYVAEVTLRVYTSVCNDRGDYFTPPESSGTHSWEVTHLDIWDAEGELAEELNDLGYMEGEYEW
;
A
#
# COMPACT_ATOMS: atom_id res chain seq x y z
N MET A 1 15.13 14.50 -20.94
CA MET A 1 14.07 15.17 -20.14
C MET A 1 13.57 14.21 -19.06
N GLU A 2 13.60 14.63 -17.83
CA GLU A 2 13.15 13.82 -16.71
C GLU A 2 11.63 13.65 -16.70
N LYS A 3 11.15 12.42 -16.48
CA LYS A 3 9.71 12.18 -16.36
C LYS A 3 9.19 12.71 -15.03
N LEU A 4 7.94 13.16 -15.01
CA LEU A 4 7.29 13.64 -13.78
C LEU A 4 7.26 12.57 -12.69
N SER A 5 7.04 11.32 -13.06
CA SER A 5 7.07 10.19 -12.11
C SER A 5 8.44 10.01 -11.44
N GLN A 6 9.51 10.31 -12.15
CA GLN A 6 10.87 10.28 -11.59
C GLN A 6 11.16 11.50 -10.73
N ARG A 7 10.72 12.67 -11.20
CA ARG A 7 10.89 13.93 -10.49
C ARG A 7 10.17 13.93 -9.13
N PHE A 8 8.97 13.39 -9.08
CA PHE A 8 8.16 13.33 -7.86
C PHE A 8 8.18 11.98 -7.16
N TYR A 9 9.10 11.10 -7.53
CA TYR A 9 9.19 9.73 -7.00
C TYR A 9 9.20 9.69 -5.48
N GLU A 10 10.05 10.49 -4.85
CA GLU A 10 10.18 10.52 -3.39
C GLU A 10 8.90 10.99 -2.70
N GLN A 11 8.27 12.03 -3.25
CA GLN A 11 7.02 12.56 -2.70
C GLN A 11 5.89 11.54 -2.83
N ILE A 12 5.76 10.89 -3.98
CA ILE A 12 4.74 9.88 -4.24
C ILE A 12 4.96 8.68 -3.32
N LYS A 13 6.17 8.17 -3.26
CA LYS A 13 6.50 7.01 -2.42
C LYS A 13 6.28 7.28 -0.94
N SER A 14 6.70 8.44 -0.46
CA SER A 14 6.52 8.84 0.94
C SER A 14 5.04 8.91 1.31
N ARG A 15 4.21 9.44 0.42
CA ARG A 15 2.77 9.52 0.66
C ARG A 15 2.11 8.14 0.67
N ILE A 16 2.54 7.25 -0.24
CA ILE A 16 2.06 5.88 -0.28
C ILE A 16 2.40 5.16 1.03
N GLU A 17 3.63 5.29 1.49
CA GLU A 17 4.07 4.68 2.75
C GLU A 17 3.24 5.15 3.94
N GLY A 18 2.91 6.45 3.98
CA GLY A 18 2.03 7.01 5.01
C GLY A 18 0.62 6.45 4.98
N GLU A 19 0.05 6.27 3.79
CA GLU A 19 -1.28 5.67 3.65
C GLU A 19 -1.29 4.19 4.01
N ILE A 20 -0.25 3.45 3.62
CA ILE A 20 -0.12 2.02 3.93
C ILE A 20 0.03 1.81 5.44
N GLU A 21 0.73 2.69 6.13
CA GLU A 21 0.92 2.63 7.57
C GLU A 21 -0.40 2.63 8.34
N GLY A 22 -1.39 3.38 7.85
CA GLY A 22 -2.72 3.43 8.43
C GLY A 22 -3.76 2.53 7.78
N TYR A 23 -3.37 1.76 6.76
CA TYR A 23 -4.31 0.94 6.00
C TYR A 23 -4.62 -0.37 6.71
N MET A 24 -5.91 -0.73 6.74
CA MET A 24 -6.35 -2.02 7.26
C MET A 24 -7.48 -2.54 6.36
N PRO A 25 -7.30 -3.66 5.65
CA PRO A 25 -8.37 -4.21 4.83
C PRO A 25 -9.51 -4.76 5.69
N GLU A 26 -10.71 -4.81 5.14
CA GLU A 26 -11.86 -5.40 5.80
C GLU A 26 -11.69 -6.92 5.91
N ASP A 27 -12.32 -7.52 6.91
CA ASP A 27 -12.21 -8.96 7.16
C ASP A 27 -12.61 -9.81 5.94
N TYR A 28 -13.61 -9.37 5.18
CA TYR A 28 -14.06 -10.11 3.99
C TYR A 28 -13.02 -10.12 2.86
N GLN A 29 -12.03 -9.23 2.91
CA GLN A 29 -10.94 -9.16 1.92
C GLN A 29 -9.81 -10.11 2.27
N LEU A 30 -9.85 -10.71 3.45
CA LEU A 30 -8.83 -11.62 3.95
C LEU A 30 -9.37 -13.05 4.02
N ASP A 31 -8.54 -14.02 3.62
CA ASP A 31 -8.80 -15.43 3.86
C ASP A 31 -8.32 -15.76 5.27
N ILE A 32 -9.25 -15.81 6.20
CA ILE A 32 -8.94 -15.98 7.62
C ILE A 32 -9.01 -17.45 8.01
N ARG A 33 -7.94 -17.95 8.60
CA ARG A 33 -7.82 -19.31 9.10
C ARG A 33 -7.56 -19.30 10.60
N CYS A 34 -8.33 -20.09 11.31
CA CYS A 34 -8.20 -20.23 12.77
C CYS A 34 -7.57 -21.56 13.11
N SER A 35 -6.71 -21.56 14.12
CA SER A 35 -6.08 -22.75 14.64
C SER A 35 -6.04 -22.67 16.17
N ALA A 36 -5.59 -23.75 16.81
CA ALA A 36 -5.44 -23.78 18.28
C ALA A 36 -4.43 -22.72 18.78
N ARG A 37 -3.50 -22.29 17.93
CA ARG A 37 -2.49 -21.29 18.29
C ARG A 37 -2.90 -19.86 18.03
N GLY A 38 -3.91 -19.63 17.21
CA GLY A 38 -4.35 -18.30 16.90
C GLY A 38 -5.03 -18.20 15.55
N THR A 39 -4.98 -17.01 14.96
CA THR A 39 -5.66 -16.68 13.71
C THR A 39 -4.64 -16.13 12.71
N ARG A 40 -4.77 -16.55 11.46
CA ARG A 40 -4.00 -16.01 10.33
C ARG A 40 -4.95 -15.54 9.25
N GLY A 41 -4.65 -14.39 8.66
CA GLY A 41 -5.42 -13.85 7.56
C GLY A 41 -4.50 -13.37 6.45
N GLU A 42 -4.85 -13.67 5.20
CA GLU A 42 -4.10 -13.26 4.03
C GLU A 42 -5.07 -12.76 2.95
N GLY A 43 -4.69 -11.75 2.23
CA GLY A 43 -5.52 -11.27 1.15
C GLY A 43 -4.84 -10.19 0.33
N THR A 44 -5.39 -9.96 -0.86
CA THR A 44 -4.94 -8.91 -1.76
C THR A 44 -6.08 -7.94 -1.98
N SER A 45 -5.79 -6.65 -1.90
CA SER A 45 -6.77 -5.60 -2.13
C SER A 45 -6.18 -4.52 -3.03
N THR A 46 -7.05 -3.67 -3.57
CA THR A 46 -6.65 -2.54 -4.40
C THR A 46 -6.95 -1.27 -3.63
N LEU A 47 -6.01 -0.33 -3.65
CA LEU A 47 -6.14 0.95 -2.97
C LEU A 47 -5.85 2.08 -3.96
N ASP A 48 -6.74 3.08 -3.99
CA ASP A 48 -6.57 4.28 -4.80
C ASP A 48 -6.21 5.44 -3.89
N ILE A 49 -5.16 6.17 -4.23
CA ILE A 49 -4.66 7.30 -3.44
C ILE A 49 -4.52 8.52 -4.34
N ASP A 50 -5.02 9.66 -3.88
CA ASP A 50 -4.81 10.97 -4.52
C ASP A 50 -3.72 11.71 -3.75
N ILE A 51 -2.70 12.17 -4.46
CA ILE A 51 -1.54 12.82 -3.86
C ILE A 51 -1.38 14.21 -4.46
N GLU A 52 -1.32 15.22 -3.60
CA GLU A 52 -1.00 16.59 -4.01
C GLU A 52 0.51 16.73 -4.15
N LEU A 53 0.95 17.15 -5.32
CA LEU A 53 2.36 17.36 -5.62
C LEU A 53 2.67 18.85 -5.71
N PRO A 54 3.97 19.24 -5.61
CA PRO A 54 4.38 20.62 -5.82
C PRO A 54 3.98 21.15 -7.20
N GLU A 55 3.88 22.46 -7.32
CA GLU A 55 3.60 23.16 -8.57
C GLU A 55 2.20 22.89 -9.15
N GLY A 56 1.26 22.43 -8.32
CA GLY A 56 -0.12 22.20 -8.73
C GLY A 56 -0.39 20.85 -9.39
N TYR A 57 0.59 19.98 -9.45
CA TYR A 57 0.38 18.63 -9.95
C TYR A 57 -0.38 17.77 -8.94
N VAL A 58 -1.13 16.81 -9.45
CA VAL A 58 -1.84 15.81 -8.63
C VAL A 58 -1.55 14.43 -9.21
N ALA A 59 -1.21 13.49 -8.35
CA ALA A 59 -1.00 12.10 -8.75
C ALA A 59 -2.16 11.23 -8.26
N GLU A 60 -2.73 10.43 -9.17
CA GLU A 60 -3.68 9.38 -8.83
C GLU A 60 -2.95 8.05 -8.92
N VAL A 61 -2.86 7.35 -7.82
CA VAL A 61 -2.08 6.12 -7.70
C VAL A 61 -3.00 4.96 -7.40
N THR A 62 -2.88 3.89 -8.18
CA THR A 62 -3.57 2.63 -7.91
C THR A 62 -2.54 1.60 -7.45
N LEU A 63 -2.77 1.05 -6.26
CA LEU A 63 -1.88 0.09 -5.63
C LEU A 63 -2.55 -1.27 -5.51
N ARG A 64 -1.75 -2.31 -5.63
CA ARG A 64 -2.13 -3.64 -5.15
C ARG A 64 -1.45 -3.86 -3.81
N VAL A 65 -2.23 -4.18 -2.79
CA VAL A 65 -1.71 -4.41 -1.44
C VAL A 65 -2.00 -5.85 -1.04
N TYR A 66 -0.94 -6.60 -0.77
CA TYR A 66 -1.04 -7.92 -0.16
C TYR A 66 -0.87 -7.77 1.35
N THR A 67 -1.85 -8.26 2.11
CA THR A 67 -1.83 -8.19 3.56
C THR A 67 -1.75 -9.59 4.15
N SER A 68 -0.85 -9.76 5.10
CA SER A 68 -0.74 -10.98 5.90
C SER A 68 -0.77 -10.58 7.37
N VAL A 69 -1.71 -11.12 8.14
CA VAL A 69 -1.82 -10.86 9.57
C VAL A 69 -1.74 -12.17 10.35
N CYS A 70 -1.14 -12.11 11.52
CA CYS A 70 -0.98 -13.26 12.38
C CYS A 70 -1.24 -12.83 13.83
N ASN A 71 -2.22 -13.47 14.46
CA ASN A 71 -2.50 -13.30 15.88
C ASN A 71 -2.22 -14.62 16.58
N ASP A 72 -1.17 -14.67 17.37
CA ASP A 72 -0.79 -15.85 18.15
C ASP A 72 -1.35 -15.68 19.57
N ARG A 73 -2.09 -16.68 20.05
CA ARG A 73 -2.66 -16.66 21.42
C ARG A 73 -1.58 -16.77 22.49
N GLY A 74 -0.39 -17.25 22.10
CA GLY A 74 0.64 -17.59 23.05
C GLY A 74 0.32 -18.86 23.81
N ASP A 75 1.16 -19.21 24.77
CA ASP A 75 0.94 -20.33 25.68
C ASP A 75 1.28 -19.89 27.10
N TYR A 76 1.41 -20.86 28.00
CA TYR A 76 1.70 -20.59 29.42
C TYR A 76 3.03 -19.84 29.62
N PHE A 77 4.00 -20.03 28.73
CA PHE A 77 5.34 -19.46 28.83
C PHE A 77 5.59 -18.34 27.83
N THR A 78 4.75 -18.22 26.80
CA THR A 78 4.92 -17.26 25.72
C THR A 78 3.71 -16.31 25.66
N PRO A 79 3.91 -14.99 25.76
CA PRO A 79 2.79 -14.04 25.70
C PRO A 79 2.14 -14.05 24.31
N PRO A 80 0.85 -13.63 24.20
CA PRO A 80 0.20 -13.47 22.90
C PRO A 80 0.93 -12.45 22.05
N GLU A 81 1.06 -12.72 20.77
CA GLU A 81 1.68 -11.83 19.80
C GLU A 81 0.76 -11.55 18.64
N SER A 82 0.83 -10.34 18.13
CA SER A 82 0.10 -9.93 16.95
C SER A 82 1.08 -9.24 16.01
N SER A 83 1.10 -9.67 14.76
CA SER A 83 1.98 -9.10 13.77
C SER A 83 1.31 -9.11 12.41
N GLY A 84 1.79 -8.27 11.51
CA GLY A 84 1.28 -8.22 10.16
C GLY A 84 2.24 -7.54 9.22
N THR A 85 1.99 -7.74 7.93
CA THR A 85 2.80 -7.17 6.86
C THR A 85 1.87 -6.73 5.73
N HIS A 86 2.15 -5.54 5.17
CA HIS A 86 1.58 -5.09 3.92
C HIS A 86 2.70 -5.03 2.89
N SER A 87 2.55 -5.78 1.80
CA SER A 87 3.42 -5.65 0.63
C SER A 87 2.62 -4.93 -0.46
N TRP A 88 3.14 -3.86 -1.00
CA TRP A 88 2.42 -3.05 -1.96
C TRP A 88 3.24 -2.79 -3.22
N GLU A 89 2.52 -2.63 -4.34
CA GLU A 89 3.12 -2.24 -5.61
C GLU A 89 2.19 -1.29 -6.35
N VAL A 90 2.76 -0.34 -7.07
CA VAL A 90 1.98 0.56 -7.92
C VAL A 90 1.68 -0.12 -9.24
N THR A 91 0.39 -0.29 -9.54
CA THR A 91 -0.06 -0.89 -10.79
C THR A 91 -0.39 0.16 -11.84
N HIS A 92 -0.77 1.36 -11.41
CA HIS A 92 -1.13 2.45 -12.32
C HIS A 92 -0.84 3.79 -11.66
N LEU A 93 -0.35 4.74 -12.44
CA LEU A 93 -0.07 6.11 -11.97
C LEU A 93 -0.45 7.10 -13.06
N ASP A 94 -1.34 8.02 -12.71
CA ASP A 94 -1.70 9.17 -13.54
C ASP A 94 -1.24 10.45 -12.85
N ILE A 95 -0.55 11.31 -13.57
CA ILE A 95 -0.15 12.62 -13.07
C ILE A 95 -0.89 13.69 -13.87
N TRP A 96 -1.65 14.51 -13.17
CA TRP A 96 -2.46 15.60 -13.73
C TRP A 96 -1.77 16.93 -13.46
N ASP A 97 -1.81 17.83 -14.42
CA ASP A 97 -1.23 19.15 -14.25
C ASP A 97 -2.18 20.13 -13.52
N ALA A 98 -1.72 21.34 -13.27
CA ALA A 98 -2.50 22.36 -12.57
C ALA A 98 -3.78 22.78 -13.31
N GLU A 99 -3.87 22.50 -14.61
CA GLU A 99 -5.02 22.81 -15.45
C GLU A 99 -6.04 21.66 -15.51
N GLY A 100 -5.73 20.54 -14.86
CA GLY A 100 -6.58 19.35 -14.86
C GLY A 100 -6.40 18.46 -16.06
N GLU A 101 -5.33 18.62 -16.82
CA GLU A 101 -5.01 17.76 -17.95
C GLU A 101 -4.04 16.67 -17.56
N LEU A 102 -4.19 15.49 -18.18
CA LEU A 102 -3.32 14.36 -17.94
C LEU A 102 -1.91 14.64 -18.49
N ALA A 103 -0.95 14.77 -17.60
CA ALA A 103 0.43 15.07 -17.95
C ALA A 103 1.27 13.82 -18.19
N GLU A 104 0.99 12.73 -17.45
CA GLU A 104 1.73 11.48 -17.58
C GLU A 104 0.84 10.32 -17.12
N GLU A 105 0.90 9.21 -17.84
CA GLU A 105 0.20 7.97 -17.50
C GLU A 105 1.17 6.82 -17.57
N LEU A 106 1.25 6.02 -16.50
CA LEU A 106 2.16 4.89 -16.39
C LEU A 106 1.45 3.65 -15.88
N ASN A 107 1.78 2.50 -16.46
CA ASN A 107 1.31 1.19 -16.03
C ASN A 107 2.53 0.34 -15.65
N ASP A 108 2.31 -0.65 -14.78
CA ASP A 108 3.33 -1.62 -14.38
C ASP A 108 4.61 -0.99 -13.83
N LEU A 109 4.45 -0.18 -12.78
CA LEU A 109 5.56 0.48 -12.11
C LEU A 109 6.23 -0.47 -11.10
N GLY A 110 6.85 -1.54 -11.60
CA GLY A 110 7.49 -2.55 -10.76
C GLY A 110 8.61 -2.03 -9.88
N TYR A 111 9.16 -0.85 -10.17
CA TYR A 111 10.18 -0.22 -9.34
C TYR A 111 9.57 0.58 -8.17
N MET A 112 8.26 0.82 -8.16
CA MET A 112 7.57 1.55 -7.12
C MET A 112 6.77 0.56 -6.27
N GLU A 113 7.48 -0.06 -5.33
CA GLU A 113 6.94 -1.07 -4.44
C GLU A 113 7.54 -0.92 -3.04
N GLY A 114 6.96 -1.55 -2.06
CA GLY A 114 7.47 -1.52 -0.71
C GLY A 114 6.77 -2.50 0.21
N GLU A 115 7.22 -2.52 1.45
CA GLU A 115 6.70 -3.42 2.48
C GLU A 115 6.64 -2.68 3.81
N TYR A 116 5.55 -2.89 4.55
CA TYR A 116 5.36 -2.33 5.88
C TYR A 116 5.01 -3.44 6.86
N GLU A 117 5.74 -3.51 7.96
CA GLU A 117 5.52 -4.49 9.04
C GLU A 117 5.08 -3.80 10.33
N TRP A 118 4.18 -4.45 11.08
CA TRP A 118 3.76 -3.96 12.40
C TRP A 118 3.71 -5.04 13.46
#